data_8f6cb5477c23478e1a294b54a7850db8
#
_entry.id   8f6cb5477c23478e1a294b54a7850db8
#
_cell.length_a   1.000
_cell.length_b   1.000
_cell.length_c   1.000
_cell.angle_alpha   90.00
_cell.angle_beta   90.00
_cell.angle_gamma   90.00
#
_symmetry.space_group_name_H-M   'P 1'
#
loop_
_entity.id
_entity.type
_entity.pdbx_description
1 polymer ?
#
loop_
_entity_poly.entity_id
_entity_poly.type
_entity_poly.pdbx_seq_one_letter_code
_entity_poly.pdbx_strand_id
1 'polypeptide(L)'
;MESELKDLNSKQLKSTASSDDGGSAKDDRPLLKPDAADNIQELEKKFAPYVRNDVYGTMGRGELPLAEKFLIGIAMVTLLPIRVVLAMTVLVIYYLICRVCTLFSAPNRGEDEQEDYAHMGGWRRSVVVVTGRFLSRVMLFVLGFYWITETFRILDVQEKSENEAKNQSKDEDEAKDQDEESGRPGAIISNHVSYLDILYHMSSSFPSFVAKRSVAKLPLVGLISKCLGCVYVQRESKSSDFKGVSGVVTERVREAHRDKSAPMMMLFPVPGLVTIADFMFIFNFIAEGTTTNGDYLLPFKTGAFLARAPVLPVILRYPYQRFSPAWDSISGARHVFFLLCQFVNHIEVTSLPVYHPSQQEKDDPKLYAENVRRLMASERNLILSDIGLAEKRIYHAALNGNNSLPSVLHQKDD
;
A
#
# COMPACT_ATOMS: atom_id res chain seq x y z
N MET A 1 -3.04 27.75 -0.13
CA MET A 1 -3.12 26.61 0.81
C MET A 1 -2.15 26.73 1.97
N GLU A 2 -0.85 26.99 1.73
CA GLU A 2 0.13 27.30 2.81
C GLU A 2 -0.15 28.61 3.54
N SER A 3 -0.72 29.62 2.88
CA SER A 3 -1.08 30.90 3.48
C SER A 3 -2.24 30.79 4.47
N GLU A 4 -3.23 29.98 4.21
CA GLU A 4 -4.40 29.79 5.11
C GLU A 4 -4.04 29.02 6.38
N LEU A 5 -3.11 28.05 6.30
CA LEU A 5 -2.59 27.34 7.47
C LEU A 5 -1.71 28.25 8.36
N LYS A 6 -0.98 29.21 7.75
CA LYS A 6 -0.21 30.22 8.49
C LYS A 6 -1.13 31.25 9.18
N ASP A 7 -2.24 31.62 8.53
CA ASP A 7 -3.19 32.56 9.11
C ASP A 7 -3.97 31.98 10.28
N LEU A 8 -4.31 30.68 10.24
CA LEU A 8 -4.94 29.97 11.36
C LEU A 8 -3.96 29.88 12.56
N ASN A 9 -2.69 29.61 12.29
CA ASN A 9 -1.66 29.51 13.34
C ASN A 9 -1.31 30.89 13.92
N SER A 10 -1.26 31.96 13.10
CA SER A 10 -0.96 33.32 13.56
C SER A 10 -2.10 33.96 14.37
N LYS A 11 -3.36 33.63 14.08
CA LYS A 11 -4.51 34.07 14.90
C LYS A 11 -4.56 33.39 16.26
N GLN A 12 -4.13 32.14 16.35
CA GLN A 12 -4.11 31.39 17.61
C GLN A 12 -2.94 31.83 18.53
N LEU A 13 -1.78 32.18 17.95
CA LEU A 13 -0.65 32.73 18.70
C LEU A 13 -0.89 34.14 19.27
N LYS A 14 -1.75 34.95 18.64
CA LYS A 14 -2.09 36.28 19.14
C LYS A 14 -3.13 36.31 20.28
N SER A 15 -3.91 35.23 20.42
CA SER A 15 -4.90 35.11 21.51
C SER A 15 -4.31 34.56 22.82
N THR A 16 -3.08 34.02 22.80
CA THR A 16 -2.41 33.48 23.98
C THR A 16 -1.35 34.42 24.60
N ALA A 17 -1.18 35.64 24.04
CA ALA A 17 -0.13 36.58 24.50
C ALA A 17 -0.60 37.59 25.57
N SER A 18 -1.75 37.38 26.20
CA SER A 18 -2.24 38.25 27.28
C SER A 18 -2.82 37.42 28.43
N SER A 19 -1.98 36.83 29.25
CA SER A 19 -2.14 36.70 30.71
C SER A 19 -1.01 35.88 31.28
N ASP A 20 -0.31 36.50 32.14
CA ASP A 20 0.85 36.10 32.91
C ASP A 20 0.55 35.01 33.94
N ASP A 21 1.59 34.25 34.24
CA ASP A 21 1.90 33.54 35.50
C ASP A 21 1.83 31.98 35.46
N GLY A 22 2.94 31.47 35.76
CA GLY A 22 3.47 30.27 36.40
C GLY A 22 2.67 28.94 36.41
N GLY A 23 3.14 27.97 35.68
CA GLY A 23 2.75 26.57 35.92
C GLY A 23 2.80 25.69 34.65
N SER A 24 3.84 24.86 34.55
CA SER A 24 3.95 23.82 33.50
C SER A 24 2.84 22.80 33.64
N ALA A 25 1.69 23.09 33.07
CA ALA A 25 0.61 22.12 32.83
C ALA A 25 0.55 21.86 31.32
N LYS A 26 0.76 20.62 30.91
CA LYS A 26 0.45 20.17 29.56
C LYS A 26 -1.00 20.50 29.25
N ASP A 27 -1.21 21.39 28.29
CA ASP A 27 -2.54 21.79 27.85
C ASP A 27 -3.16 20.65 27.03
N ASP A 28 -3.94 19.79 27.69
CA ASP A 28 -4.66 18.65 27.11
C ASP A 28 -6.00 19.05 26.47
N ARG A 29 -6.15 20.31 26.06
CA ARG A 29 -7.39 20.75 25.42
C ARG A 29 -7.48 20.22 23.99
N PRO A 30 -8.59 19.59 23.61
CA PRO A 30 -8.80 19.13 22.23
C PRO A 30 -8.86 20.33 21.27
N LEU A 31 -8.27 20.18 20.08
CA LEU A 31 -8.32 21.13 18.94
C LEU A 31 -9.74 21.54 18.56
N LEU A 32 -10.72 20.79 18.98
CA LEU A 32 -12.11 20.97 18.69
C LEU A 32 -12.82 21.57 19.89
N LYS A 33 -13.11 22.88 19.85
CA LYS A 33 -14.07 23.56 20.73
C LYS A 33 -15.51 23.09 20.41
N PRO A 34 -16.53 23.38 21.28
CA PRO A 34 -17.91 22.87 21.12
C PRO A 34 -18.67 23.26 19.85
N ASP A 35 -18.16 24.16 19.00
CA ASP A 35 -18.64 24.38 17.62
C ASP A 35 -18.13 23.31 16.64
N ALA A 36 -17.89 22.10 17.17
CA ALA A 36 -17.05 21.07 16.59
C ALA A 36 -17.70 20.32 15.41
N ALA A 37 -19.00 20.35 15.25
CA ALA A 37 -19.66 19.62 14.16
C ALA A 37 -19.31 20.21 12.79
N ASP A 38 -19.33 21.52 12.65
CA ASP A 38 -18.99 22.19 11.39
C ASP A 38 -17.51 22.05 11.06
N ASN A 39 -16.65 22.13 12.09
CA ASN A 39 -15.22 21.90 11.94
C ASN A 39 -14.87 20.46 11.54
N ILE A 40 -15.60 19.44 12.03
CA ILE A 40 -15.36 18.04 11.68
C ILE A 40 -15.75 17.80 10.21
N GLN A 41 -16.88 18.32 9.74
CA GLN A 41 -17.29 18.16 8.36
C GLN A 41 -16.35 18.83 7.37
N GLU A 42 -15.85 20.03 7.69
CA GLU A 42 -14.80 20.67 6.88
C GLU A 42 -13.51 19.87 6.86
N LEU A 43 -13.12 19.32 8.01
CA LEU A 43 -11.94 18.48 8.13
C LEU A 43 -12.08 17.19 7.31
N GLU A 44 -13.22 16.52 7.39
CA GLU A 44 -13.53 15.32 6.61
C GLU A 44 -13.56 15.60 5.11
N LYS A 45 -14.10 16.73 4.69
CA LYS A 45 -14.07 17.15 3.29
C LYS A 45 -12.65 17.39 2.79
N LYS A 46 -11.79 18.00 3.61
CA LYS A 46 -10.38 18.26 3.28
C LYS A 46 -9.56 16.97 3.20
N PHE A 47 -9.82 16.01 4.09
CA PHE A 47 -9.09 14.75 4.19
C PHE A 47 -9.89 13.55 3.69
N ALA A 48 -10.82 13.78 2.77
CA ALA A 48 -11.74 12.77 2.24
C ALA A 48 -11.11 11.40 1.88
N PRO A 49 -9.89 11.30 1.32
CA PRO A 49 -9.24 10.00 1.08
C PRO A 49 -8.99 9.14 2.32
N TYR A 50 -9.00 9.74 3.50
CA TYR A 50 -8.70 9.06 4.76
C TYR A 50 -9.92 8.93 5.69
N VAL A 51 -11.06 9.46 5.25
CA VAL A 51 -12.33 9.40 6.00
C VAL A 51 -12.94 8.01 5.87
N ARG A 52 -13.38 7.49 7.00
CA ARG A 52 -14.09 6.21 7.06
C ARG A 52 -15.58 6.42 6.87
N ASN A 53 -16.14 5.73 5.88
CA ASN A 53 -17.55 5.91 5.46
C ASN A 53 -18.47 4.76 5.88
N ASP A 54 -18.01 3.80 6.70
CA ASP A 54 -18.83 2.68 7.13
C ASP A 54 -19.58 2.97 8.45
N VAL A 55 -20.42 2.03 8.87
CA VAL A 55 -21.23 2.15 10.10
C VAL A 55 -20.41 2.22 11.39
N TYR A 56 -19.12 1.86 11.33
CA TYR A 56 -18.21 1.95 12.48
C TYR A 56 -17.69 3.37 12.71
N GLY A 57 -17.91 4.26 11.74
CA GLY A 57 -17.61 5.68 11.84
C GLY A 57 -16.11 6.00 11.94
N THR A 58 -15.83 7.28 12.03
CA THR A 58 -14.46 7.82 12.11
C THR A 58 -13.67 7.15 13.23
N MET A 59 -12.47 6.66 12.92
CA MET A 59 -11.59 5.88 13.81
C MET A 59 -12.20 4.58 14.39
N GLY A 60 -13.32 4.09 13.84
CA GLY A 60 -14.03 2.94 14.40
C GLY A 60 -14.68 3.23 15.76
N ARG A 61 -15.11 4.48 16.00
CA ARG A 61 -15.72 4.96 17.25
C ARG A 61 -17.20 5.36 17.08
N GLY A 62 -17.79 5.03 15.94
CA GLY A 62 -19.21 5.31 15.68
C GLY A 62 -20.15 4.57 16.61
N GLU A 63 -21.36 5.07 16.75
CA GLU A 63 -22.43 4.43 17.51
C GLU A 63 -23.01 3.26 16.72
N LEU A 64 -22.66 2.05 17.14
CA LEU A 64 -23.12 0.84 16.47
C LEU A 64 -24.57 0.50 16.89
N PRO A 65 -25.42 0.08 15.92
CA PRO A 65 -26.72 -0.49 16.22
C PRO A 65 -26.62 -1.71 17.16
N LEU A 66 -27.69 -1.97 17.93
CA LEU A 66 -27.71 -3.11 18.87
C LEU A 66 -27.48 -4.45 18.19
N ALA A 67 -28.04 -4.64 16.98
CA ALA A 67 -27.81 -5.84 16.18
C ALA A 67 -26.33 -6.03 15.83
N GLU A 68 -25.62 -4.94 15.49
CA GLU A 68 -24.20 -4.95 15.19
C GLU A 68 -23.36 -5.33 16.43
N LYS A 69 -23.67 -4.74 17.58
CA LYS A 69 -23.01 -5.07 18.85
C LYS A 69 -23.21 -6.54 19.22
N PHE A 70 -24.41 -7.08 19.01
CA PHE A 70 -24.71 -8.48 19.26
C PHE A 70 -23.92 -9.42 18.34
N LEU A 71 -23.85 -9.11 17.04
CA LEU A 71 -23.08 -9.90 16.08
C LEU A 71 -21.58 -9.87 16.38
N ILE A 72 -21.03 -8.70 16.75
CA ILE A 72 -19.64 -8.58 17.19
C ILE A 72 -19.42 -9.43 18.46
N GLY A 73 -20.34 -9.40 19.41
CA GLY A 73 -20.25 -10.20 20.64
C GLY A 73 -20.18 -11.71 20.35
N ILE A 74 -21.02 -12.21 19.46
CA ILE A 74 -20.96 -13.61 19.00
C ILE A 74 -19.63 -13.89 18.30
N ALA A 75 -19.24 -13.05 17.33
CA ALA A 75 -18.01 -13.23 16.57
C ALA A 75 -16.75 -13.19 17.46
N MET A 76 -16.74 -12.36 18.49
CA MET A 76 -15.65 -12.25 19.46
C MET A 76 -15.41 -13.55 20.22
N VAL A 77 -16.48 -14.27 20.59
CA VAL A 77 -16.37 -15.54 21.34
C VAL A 77 -16.13 -16.73 20.42
N THR A 78 -16.67 -16.71 19.19
CA THR A 78 -16.62 -17.85 18.26
C THR A 78 -15.57 -17.68 17.18
N LEU A 79 -15.74 -16.68 16.34
CA LEU A 79 -14.98 -16.53 15.09
C LEU A 79 -13.56 -16.00 15.32
N LEU A 80 -13.41 -14.98 16.17
CA LEU A 80 -12.13 -14.33 16.44
C LEU A 80 -11.07 -15.30 16.98
N PRO A 81 -11.31 -16.10 18.05
CA PRO A 81 -10.28 -17.02 18.56
C PRO A 81 -9.89 -18.08 17.52
N ILE A 82 -10.85 -18.62 16.78
CA ILE A 82 -10.58 -19.60 15.72
C ILE A 82 -9.70 -18.98 14.63
N ARG A 83 -10.05 -17.80 14.15
CA ARG A 83 -9.28 -17.10 13.11
C ARG A 83 -7.87 -16.73 13.55
N VAL A 84 -7.70 -16.28 14.81
CA VAL A 84 -6.37 -15.96 15.35
C VAL A 84 -5.50 -17.22 15.39
N VAL A 85 -6.03 -18.34 15.88
CA VAL A 85 -5.29 -19.61 15.92
C VAL A 85 -4.93 -20.08 14.50
N LEU A 86 -5.89 -20.08 13.58
CA LEU A 86 -5.64 -20.49 12.19
C LEU A 86 -4.65 -19.57 11.49
N ALA A 87 -4.77 -18.25 11.65
CA ALA A 87 -3.85 -17.29 11.05
C ALA A 87 -2.41 -17.48 11.56
N MET A 88 -2.25 -17.65 12.87
CA MET A 88 -0.95 -17.94 13.47
C MET A 88 -0.39 -19.28 13.00
N THR A 89 -1.22 -20.30 12.88
CA THR A 89 -0.82 -21.62 12.36
C THR A 89 -0.30 -21.51 10.92
N VAL A 90 -1.04 -20.84 10.05
CA VAL A 90 -0.63 -20.59 8.64
C VAL A 90 0.71 -19.87 8.58
N LEU A 91 0.89 -18.84 9.41
CA LEU A 91 2.13 -18.07 9.46
C LEU A 91 3.32 -18.94 9.91
N VAL A 92 3.14 -19.72 10.98
CA VAL A 92 4.18 -20.61 11.51
C VAL A 92 4.55 -21.69 10.49
N ILE A 93 3.56 -22.31 9.85
CA ILE A 93 3.79 -23.29 8.79
C ILE A 93 4.62 -22.69 7.67
N TYR A 94 4.25 -21.49 7.19
CA TYR A 94 5.00 -20.85 6.11
C TYR A 94 6.42 -20.46 6.52
N TYR A 95 6.60 -19.96 7.75
CA TYR A 95 7.94 -19.73 8.32
C TYR A 95 8.78 -21.00 8.35
N LEU A 96 8.23 -22.12 8.81
CA LEU A 96 8.96 -23.40 8.86
C LEU A 96 9.36 -23.89 7.48
N ILE A 97 8.49 -23.76 6.49
CA ILE A 97 8.81 -24.08 5.09
C ILE A 97 9.96 -23.19 4.59
N CYS A 98 9.87 -21.87 4.78
CA CYS A 98 10.94 -20.94 4.45
C CYS A 98 12.25 -21.33 5.17
N ARG A 99 12.17 -21.69 6.45
CA ARG A 99 13.33 -22.10 7.25
C ARG A 99 14.00 -23.36 6.70
N VAL A 100 13.21 -24.37 6.34
CA VAL A 100 13.73 -25.60 5.72
C VAL A 100 14.36 -25.30 4.35
N CYS A 101 13.70 -24.52 3.51
CA CYS A 101 14.21 -24.16 2.19
C CYS A 101 15.51 -23.34 2.25
N THR A 102 15.71 -22.54 3.30
CA THR A 102 16.90 -21.72 3.48
C THR A 102 18.04 -22.41 4.25
N LEU A 103 17.82 -23.64 4.76
CA LEU A 103 18.87 -24.39 5.43
C LEU A 103 20.07 -24.60 4.49
N PHE A 104 21.26 -24.33 5.01
CA PHE A 104 22.53 -24.46 4.27
C PHE A 104 22.61 -23.58 3.00
N SER A 105 21.77 -22.56 2.87
CA SER A 105 21.89 -21.54 1.82
C SER A 105 22.37 -20.24 2.43
N ALA A 106 23.41 -19.66 1.84
CA ALA A 106 23.81 -18.31 2.19
C ALA A 106 22.80 -17.32 1.57
N PRO A 107 22.36 -16.28 2.33
CA PRO A 107 21.58 -15.21 1.74
C PRO A 107 22.41 -14.44 0.72
N ASN A 108 21.77 -13.91 -0.30
CA ASN A 108 22.38 -12.91 -1.14
C ASN A 108 22.56 -11.63 -0.31
N ARG A 109 23.77 -11.06 -0.29
CA ARG A 109 24.08 -9.83 0.45
C ARG A 109 24.34 -8.72 -0.53
N GLY A 110 23.44 -7.72 -0.54
CA GLY A 110 23.66 -6.47 -1.24
C GLY A 110 24.66 -5.54 -0.52
N GLU A 111 25.09 -4.49 -1.21
CA GLU A 111 26.07 -3.50 -0.68
C GLU A 111 25.62 -2.86 0.65
N ASP A 112 24.31 -2.75 0.92
CA ASP A 112 23.72 -2.15 2.12
C ASP A 112 23.38 -3.17 3.22
N GLU A 113 24.09 -4.27 3.37
CA GLU A 113 23.78 -5.37 4.29
C GLU A 113 22.37 -5.96 4.10
N GLN A 114 21.75 -5.75 2.94
CA GLN A 114 20.47 -6.34 2.60
C GLN A 114 20.67 -7.84 2.34
N GLU A 115 19.93 -8.66 3.07
CA GLU A 115 19.93 -10.11 2.88
C GLU A 115 18.63 -10.56 2.27
N ASP A 116 18.66 -11.27 1.16
CA ASP A 116 17.49 -11.90 0.55
C ASP A 116 17.80 -13.32 0.04
N TYR A 117 16.73 -14.07 -0.22
CA TYR A 117 16.77 -15.40 -0.80
C TYR A 117 15.99 -15.45 -2.14
N ALA A 118 15.72 -14.32 -2.78
CA ALA A 118 14.95 -14.28 -4.02
C ALA A 118 15.64 -14.97 -5.18
N HIS A 119 16.97 -14.90 -5.20
CA HIS A 119 17.81 -15.55 -6.24
C HIS A 119 18.11 -17.01 -5.96
N MET A 120 17.58 -17.59 -4.90
CA MET A 120 17.70 -19.01 -4.61
C MET A 120 17.05 -19.83 -5.73
N GLY A 121 17.83 -20.63 -6.42
CA GLY A 121 17.37 -21.39 -7.59
C GLY A 121 16.74 -22.73 -7.27
N GLY A 122 16.22 -23.37 -8.33
CA GLY A 122 15.75 -24.73 -8.30
C GLY A 122 14.50 -24.99 -7.46
N TRP A 123 14.37 -26.23 -6.98
CA TRP A 123 13.17 -26.68 -6.25
C TRP A 123 12.87 -25.87 -4.98
N ARG A 124 13.90 -25.36 -4.31
CA ARG A 124 13.74 -24.55 -3.07
C ARG A 124 12.94 -23.28 -3.33
N ARG A 125 13.28 -22.56 -4.41
CA ARG A 125 12.53 -21.36 -4.81
C ARG A 125 11.10 -21.72 -5.20
N SER A 126 10.91 -22.79 -5.97
CA SER A 126 9.58 -23.25 -6.37
C SER A 126 8.70 -23.59 -5.18
N VAL A 127 9.24 -24.29 -4.17
CA VAL A 127 8.52 -24.62 -2.94
C VAL A 127 8.13 -23.34 -2.20
N VAL A 128 9.05 -22.40 -1.99
CA VAL A 128 8.75 -21.13 -1.31
C VAL A 128 7.64 -20.36 -2.04
N VAL A 129 7.71 -20.26 -3.37
CA VAL A 129 6.72 -19.51 -4.17
C VAL A 129 5.35 -20.20 -4.15
N VAL A 130 5.30 -21.50 -4.45
CA VAL A 130 4.04 -22.24 -4.55
C VAL A 130 3.33 -22.28 -3.21
N THR A 131 4.06 -22.63 -2.14
CA THR A 131 3.47 -22.67 -0.78
C THR A 131 3.12 -21.28 -0.28
N GLY A 132 3.92 -20.25 -0.63
CA GLY A 132 3.63 -18.87 -0.27
C GLY A 132 2.35 -18.35 -0.93
N ARG A 133 2.16 -18.61 -2.22
CA ARG A 133 0.91 -18.29 -2.92
C ARG A 133 -0.29 -19.00 -2.30
N PHE A 134 -0.16 -20.29 -2.07
CA PHE A 134 -1.24 -21.10 -1.48
C PHE A 134 -1.58 -20.63 -0.07
N LEU A 135 -0.59 -20.49 0.82
CA LEU A 135 -0.82 -20.11 2.22
C LEU A 135 -1.31 -18.66 2.36
N SER A 136 -0.89 -17.76 1.48
CA SER A 136 -1.46 -16.40 1.44
C SER A 136 -2.93 -16.42 1.03
N ARG A 137 -3.32 -17.32 0.11
CA ARG A 137 -4.73 -17.53 -0.25
C ARG A 137 -5.53 -18.13 0.91
N VAL A 138 -4.95 -19.10 1.62
CA VAL A 138 -5.53 -19.67 2.85
C VAL A 138 -5.68 -18.59 3.93
N MET A 139 -4.68 -17.72 4.09
CA MET A 139 -4.76 -16.61 5.04
C MET A 139 -5.92 -15.67 4.71
N LEU A 140 -6.08 -15.26 3.45
CA LEU A 140 -7.23 -14.46 3.02
C LEU A 140 -8.56 -15.16 3.31
N PHE A 141 -8.64 -16.48 3.06
CA PHE A 141 -9.83 -17.27 3.39
C PHE A 141 -10.13 -17.27 4.90
N VAL A 142 -9.12 -17.46 5.74
CA VAL A 142 -9.23 -17.38 7.21
C VAL A 142 -9.72 -16.00 7.66
N LEU A 143 -9.30 -14.92 6.97
CA LEU A 143 -9.73 -13.55 7.24
C LEU A 143 -11.13 -13.23 6.66
N GLY A 144 -11.81 -14.20 6.07
CA GLY A 144 -13.18 -14.07 5.57
C GLY A 144 -13.31 -13.68 4.11
N PHE A 145 -12.21 -13.62 3.35
CA PHE A 145 -12.22 -13.40 1.90
C PHE A 145 -12.37 -14.75 1.18
N TYR A 146 -13.56 -15.32 1.23
CA TYR A 146 -13.83 -16.63 0.65
C TYR A 146 -13.77 -16.59 -0.87
N TRP A 147 -14.25 -15.50 -1.47
CA TRP A 147 -14.24 -15.26 -2.91
C TRP A 147 -13.41 -14.02 -3.23
N ILE A 148 -12.61 -14.12 -4.28
CA ILE A 148 -11.92 -13.00 -4.92
C ILE A 148 -12.49 -12.85 -6.31
N THR A 149 -13.02 -11.67 -6.62
CA THR A 149 -13.51 -11.35 -7.95
C THR A 149 -12.37 -10.72 -8.73
N GLU A 150 -11.86 -11.44 -9.72
CA GLU A 150 -10.79 -10.95 -10.59
C GLU A 150 -11.34 -10.61 -11.96
N THR A 151 -11.05 -9.41 -12.45
CA THR A 151 -11.42 -8.92 -13.77
C THR A 151 -10.16 -8.53 -14.53
N PHE A 152 -9.98 -9.10 -15.71
CA PHE A 152 -8.92 -8.73 -16.64
C PHE A 152 -9.53 -7.84 -17.71
N ARG A 153 -9.03 -6.60 -17.83
CA ARG A 153 -9.43 -5.69 -18.89
C ARG A 153 -8.59 -5.99 -20.14
N ILE A 154 -9.27 -6.18 -21.25
CA ILE A 154 -8.65 -6.19 -22.58
C ILE A 154 -8.94 -4.81 -23.14
N LEU A 155 -7.90 -4.03 -23.47
CA LEU A 155 -8.14 -2.81 -24.22
C LEU A 155 -8.60 -3.23 -25.62
N ASP A 156 -9.83 -2.87 -25.98
CA ASP A 156 -10.30 -3.03 -27.35
C ASP A 156 -9.45 -2.13 -28.27
N VAL A 157 -8.56 -2.77 -29.01
CA VAL A 157 -7.63 -2.12 -29.95
C VAL A 157 -8.37 -1.50 -31.15
N GLN A 158 -9.71 -1.48 -31.15
CA GLN A 158 -10.50 -1.12 -32.33
C GLN A 158 -10.64 0.38 -32.61
N GLU A 159 -10.30 1.30 -31.70
CA GLU A 159 -10.46 2.74 -32.00
C GLU A 159 -9.22 3.44 -32.56
N LYS A 160 -8.04 2.81 -32.60
CA LYS A 160 -6.82 3.43 -33.16
C LYS A 160 -6.44 2.96 -34.58
N SER A 161 -7.03 1.88 -35.09
CA SER A 161 -6.60 1.32 -36.37
C SER A 161 -7.27 1.92 -37.62
N GLU A 162 -8.34 2.71 -37.49
CA GLU A 162 -8.99 3.29 -38.68
C GLU A 162 -8.31 4.55 -39.23
N ASN A 163 -7.47 5.23 -38.46
CA ASN A 163 -6.77 6.44 -38.93
C ASN A 163 -5.31 6.24 -39.37
N GLU A 164 -4.69 5.10 -39.05
CA GLU A 164 -3.30 4.82 -39.46
C GLU A 164 -3.16 3.84 -40.63
N ALA A 165 -4.23 3.17 -41.04
CA ALA A 165 -4.22 2.15 -42.09
C ALA A 165 -4.08 2.72 -43.52
N LYS A 166 -3.90 4.02 -43.71
CA LYS A 166 -3.80 4.64 -45.05
C LYS A 166 -2.40 4.98 -45.52
N ASN A 167 -1.33 4.79 -44.72
CA ASN A 167 0.00 5.31 -45.14
C ASN A 167 1.21 4.38 -44.97
N GLN A 168 1.07 3.06 -44.80
CA GLN A 168 2.26 2.19 -44.80
C GLN A 168 2.01 0.87 -45.51
N SER A 169 2.17 0.86 -46.79
CA SER A 169 2.52 -0.31 -47.58
C SER A 169 3.99 -0.17 -47.97
N LYS A 170 4.88 -0.88 -47.33
CA LYS A 170 6.20 -1.39 -47.74
C LYS A 170 7.15 -1.35 -46.56
N ASP A 171 7.55 -2.51 -46.15
CA ASP A 171 8.70 -2.92 -45.35
C ASP A 171 8.28 -3.88 -44.22
N GLU A 172 7.69 -5.04 -44.64
CA GLU A 172 7.11 -6.04 -43.65
C GLU A 172 8.04 -7.21 -43.29
N ASP A 173 9.26 -7.32 -43.78
CA ASP A 173 10.02 -8.57 -43.63
C ASP A 173 11.19 -8.55 -42.63
N GLU A 174 11.53 -7.41 -41.99
CA GLU A 174 12.63 -7.37 -41.00
C GLU A 174 12.19 -7.08 -39.54
N ALA A 175 10.91 -6.89 -39.27
CA ALA A 175 10.39 -6.50 -37.95
C ALA A 175 9.93 -7.66 -37.05
N LYS A 176 9.92 -8.90 -37.55
CA LYS A 176 9.32 -10.04 -36.81
C LYS A 176 10.16 -10.67 -35.72
N ASP A 177 11.46 -10.42 -35.68
CA ASP A 177 12.35 -11.02 -34.68
C ASP A 177 12.70 -10.14 -33.46
N GLN A 178 12.21 -8.87 -33.43
CA GLN A 178 12.48 -7.94 -32.31
C GLN A 178 11.32 -7.76 -31.33
N ASP A 179 10.11 -8.22 -31.65
CA ASP A 179 8.90 -7.96 -30.85
C ASP A 179 8.57 -9.02 -29.78
N GLU A 180 9.22 -10.20 -29.77
CA GLU A 180 8.99 -11.23 -28.73
C GLU A 180 9.74 -11.00 -27.42
N GLU A 181 10.73 -10.11 -27.37
CA GLU A 181 11.57 -9.85 -26.20
C GLU A 181 10.97 -8.81 -25.22
N SER A 182 9.89 -8.13 -25.60
CA SER A 182 9.43 -6.90 -24.96
C SER A 182 8.17 -7.00 -24.08
N GLY A 183 7.58 -8.16 -23.88
CA GLY A 183 6.20 -8.26 -23.34
C GLY A 183 6.02 -8.33 -21.82
N ARG A 184 7.07 -8.59 -21.01
CA ARG A 184 6.90 -8.83 -19.57
C ARG A 184 7.03 -7.53 -18.77
N PRO A 185 6.05 -7.18 -17.89
CA PRO A 185 6.20 -6.04 -16.98
C PRO A 185 7.31 -6.29 -15.96
N GLY A 186 8.10 -5.27 -15.66
CA GLY A 186 9.13 -5.32 -14.61
C GLY A 186 8.55 -5.09 -13.22
N ALA A 187 7.42 -4.38 -13.13
CA ALA A 187 6.76 -4.05 -11.88
C ALA A 187 5.24 -4.14 -11.96
N ILE A 188 4.62 -4.43 -10.83
CA ILE A 188 3.18 -4.29 -10.60
C ILE A 188 2.97 -2.95 -9.87
N ILE A 189 2.11 -2.10 -10.42
CA ILE A 189 1.70 -0.82 -9.82
C ILE A 189 0.28 -0.97 -9.30
N SER A 190 0.06 -0.76 -8.01
CA SER A 190 -1.27 -0.88 -7.43
C SER A 190 -1.62 0.31 -6.54
N ASN A 191 -2.91 0.63 -6.45
CA ASN A 191 -3.42 1.46 -5.37
C ASN A 191 -3.20 0.76 -4.03
N HIS A 192 -3.23 1.52 -2.94
CA HIS A 192 -3.02 0.97 -1.60
C HIS A 192 -4.20 1.32 -0.69
N VAL A 193 -4.95 0.31 -0.34
CA VAL A 193 -6.19 0.43 0.45
C VAL A 193 -6.03 -0.19 1.83
N SER A 194 -5.32 -1.31 1.90
CA SER A 194 -5.16 -2.08 3.13
C SER A 194 -3.85 -2.87 3.15
N TYR A 195 -3.35 -3.26 4.32
CA TYR A 195 -2.27 -4.25 4.42
C TYR A 195 -2.65 -5.61 3.80
N LEU A 196 -3.94 -5.87 3.58
CA LEU A 196 -4.46 -7.06 2.91
C LEU A 196 -4.06 -7.12 1.43
N ASP A 197 -3.75 -5.97 0.82
CA ASP A 197 -3.26 -5.88 -0.56
C ASP A 197 -2.00 -6.74 -0.76
N ILE A 198 -1.12 -6.76 0.27
CA ILE A 198 0.10 -7.57 0.26
C ILE A 198 -0.24 -9.05 0.17
N LEU A 199 -1.22 -9.53 0.98
CA LEU A 199 -1.64 -10.94 0.94
C LEU A 199 -2.25 -11.33 -0.41
N TYR A 200 -3.04 -10.42 -1.01
CA TYR A 200 -3.58 -10.66 -2.34
C TYR A 200 -2.44 -10.83 -3.36
N HIS A 201 -1.52 -9.87 -3.44
CA HIS A 201 -0.41 -9.94 -4.40
C HIS A 201 0.51 -11.13 -4.14
N MET A 202 0.76 -11.52 -2.89
CA MET A 202 1.46 -12.76 -2.57
C MET A 202 0.71 -13.98 -3.09
N SER A 203 -0.62 -14.04 -2.96
CA SER A 203 -1.42 -15.18 -3.42
C SER A 203 -1.51 -15.26 -4.95
N SER A 204 -1.42 -14.14 -5.65
CA SER A 204 -1.54 -14.03 -7.10
C SER A 204 -0.19 -14.24 -7.80
N SER A 205 0.72 -13.29 -7.72
CA SER A 205 1.97 -13.24 -8.49
C SER A 205 3.23 -13.46 -7.66
N PHE A 206 3.14 -13.42 -6.34
CA PHE A 206 4.25 -13.56 -5.41
C PHE A 206 5.43 -12.61 -5.70
N PRO A 207 5.18 -11.29 -5.75
CA PRO A 207 6.20 -10.32 -6.10
C PRO A 207 7.11 -10.00 -4.92
N SER A 208 8.24 -9.33 -5.19
CA SER A 208 9.06 -8.68 -4.17
C SER A 208 8.47 -7.33 -3.77
N PHE A 209 8.60 -6.95 -2.50
CA PHE A 209 8.07 -5.69 -1.96
C PHE A 209 9.18 -4.77 -1.48
N VAL A 210 8.87 -3.48 -1.35
CA VAL A 210 9.70 -2.54 -0.62
C VAL A 210 9.22 -2.52 0.84
N ALA A 211 10.12 -2.72 1.79
CA ALA A 211 9.78 -2.88 3.20
C ALA A 211 10.68 -2.03 4.12
N LYS A 212 10.24 -1.72 5.34
CA LYS A 212 11.13 -1.09 6.35
C LYS A 212 12.19 -2.09 6.81
N ARG A 213 13.41 -1.62 7.09
CA ARG A 213 14.50 -2.47 7.58
C ARG A 213 14.15 -3.21 8.89
N SER A 214 13.28 -2.63 9.73
CA SER A 214 12.77 -3.29 10.93
C SER A 214 12.03 -4.59 10.66
N VAL A 215 11.40 -4.75 9.49
CA VAL A 215 10.68 -5.97 9.08
C VAL A 215 11.60 -7.18 8.99
N ALA A 216 12.82 -6.99 8.47
CA ALA A 216 13.81 -8.06 8.38
C ALA A 216 14.19 -8.68 9.74
N LYS A 217 13.96 -7.92 10.83
CA LYS A 217 14.29 -8.33 12.22
C LYS A 217 13.09 -8.94 12.96
N LEU A 218 11.89 -8.91 12.38
CA LEU A 218 10.69 -9.44 13.04
C LEU A 218 10.74 -10.97 13.13
N PRO A 219 10.33 -11.56 14.26
CA PRO A 219 10.21 -13.01 14.37
C PRO A 219 9.20 -13.51 13.32
N LEU A 220 9.44 -14.68 12.76
CA LEU A 220 8.70 -15.34 11.68
C LEU A 220 8.71 -14.55 10.36
N VAL A 221 8.25 -13.31 10.35
CA VAL A 221 8.08 -12.48 9.15
C VAL A 221 9.40 -12.05 8.53
N GLY A 222 10.44 -11.83 9.34
CA GLY A 222 11.75 -11.42 8.83
C GLY A 222 12.33 -12.43 7.82
N LEU A 223 12.25 -13.73 8.11
CA LEU A 223 12.69 -14.74 7.16
C LEU A 223 11.77 -14.81 5.93
N ILE A 224 10.45 -14.75 6.14
CA ILE A 224 9.48 -14.76 5.03
C ILE A 224 9.75 -13.58 4.09
N SER A 225 9.96 -12.37 4.62
CA SER A 225 10.23 -11.19 3.79
C SER A 225 11.57 -11.29 3.03
N LYS A 226 12.59 -11.92 3.61
CA LYS A 226 13.84 -12.25 2.91
C LYS A 226 13.60 -13.25 1.77
N CYS A 227 12.75 -14.26 1.99
CA CYS A 227 12.38 -15.23 0.95
C CYS A 227 11.54 -14.61 -0.18
N LEU A 228 10.75 -13.55 0.12
CA LEU A 228 10.06 -12.75 -0.88
C LEU A 228 11.01 -11.89 -1.73
N GLY A 229 12.25 -11.68 -1.29
CA GLY A 229 13.20 -10.78 -1.94
C GLY A 229 12.88 -9.30 -1.68
N CYS A 230 12.36 -8.97 -0.49
CA CYS A 230 12.04 -7.59 -0.14
C CYS A 230 13.27 -6.68 -0.18
N VAL A 231 13.11 -5.48 -0.72
CA VAL A 231 14.09 -4.40 -0.64
C VAL A 231 13.81 -3.60 0.63
N TYR A 232 14.82 -3.49 1.52
CA TYR A 232 14.65 -2.85 2.83
C TYR A 232 15.13 -1.40 2.81
N VAL A 233 14.30 -0.52 3.36
CA VAL A 233 14.54 0.94 3.42
C VAL A 233 14.62 1.41 4.86
N GLN A 234 15.59 2.28 5.17
CA GLN A 234 15.69 2.96 6.45
C GLN A 234 15.15 4.40 6.31
N ARG A 235 14.15 4.75 7.10
CA ARG A 235 13.43 6.04 6.99
C ARG A 235 14.21 7.23 7.58
N GLU A 236 15.18 6.96 8.46
CA GLU A 236 15.86 7.99 9.26
C GLU A 236 17.21 8.43 8.67
N SER A 237 17.63 7.82 7.57
CA SER A 237 18.89 8.15 6.96
C SER A 237 18.79 9.34 6.01
N LYS A 238 19.83 10.18 6.03
CA LYS A 238 19.98 11.38 5.21
C LYS A 238 19.80 11.07 3.72
N SER A 239 19.47 12.06 2.93
CA SER A 239 19.14 12.00 1.49
C SER A 239 20.03 11.09 0.60
N SER A 240 21.23 10.72 1.03
CA SER A 240 22.14 9.82 0.34
C SER A 240 21.61 8.37 0.24
N ASP A 241 20.97 7.86 1.31
CA ASP A 241 20.50 6.46 1.34
C ASP A 241 19.23 6.27 0.51
N PHE A 242 18.42 7.32 0.38
CA PHE A 242 17.23 7.28 -0.47
C PHE A 242 17.60 7.12 -1.97
N LYS A 243 18.70 7.74 -2.41
CA LYS A 243 19.22 7.54 -3.77
C LYS A 243 19.71 6.10 -4.00
N GLY A 244 20.31 5.47 -2.99
CA GLY A 244 20.73 4.05 -3.04
C GLY A 244 19.54 3.12 -3.21
N VAL A 245 18.49 3.28 -2.40
CA VAL A 245 17.28 2.44 -2.48
C VAL A 245 16.56 2.58 -3.82
N SER A 246 16.42 3.80 -4.32
CA SER A 246 15.81 4.02 -5.63
C SER A 246 16.61 3.31 -6.74
N GLY A 247 17.93 3.29 -6.65
CA GLY A 247 18.81 2.53 -7.54
C GLY A 247 18.55 1.02 -7.48
N VAL A 248 18.48 0.44 -6.27
CA VAL A 248 18.20 -0.99 -6.08
C VAL A 248 16.84 -1.37 -6.63
N VAL A 249 15.79 -0.59 -6.34
CA VAL A 249 14.44 -0.84 -6.88
C VAL A 249 14.44 -0.77 -8.40
N THR A 250 15.10 0.25 -8.98
CA THR A 250 15.21 0.42 -10.43
C THR A 250 15.88 -0.79 -11.08
N GLU A 251 16.97 -1.28 -10.50
CA GLU A 251 17.68 -2.44 -11.04
C GLU A 251 16.86 -3.72 -10.92
N ARG A 252 16.18 -3.94 -9.80
CA ARG A 252 15.27 -5.09 -9.62
C ARG A 252 14.11 -5.07 -10.62
N VAL A 253 13.56 -3.90 -10.94
CA VAL A 253 12.51 -3.77 -11.96
C VAL A 253 13.07 -4.12 -13.35
N ARG A 254 14.28 -3.67 -13.69
CA ARG A 254 14.94 -4.01 -14.96
C ARG A 254 15.28 -5.50 -15.05
N GLU A 255 15.77 -6.09 -13.96
CA GLU A 255 16.06 -7.52 -13.87
C GLU A 255 14.79 -8.33 -14.11
N ALA A 256 13.68 -7.99 -13.42
CA ALA A 256 12.41 -8.68 -13.59
C ALA A 256 11.81 -8.53 -14.99
N HIS A 257 12.11 -7.43 -15.68
CA HIS A 257 11.71 -7.24 -17.08
C HIS A 257 12.49 -8.13 -18.03
N ARG A 258 13.81 -8.29 -17.82
CA ARG A 258 14.71 -9.09 -18.67
C ARG A 258 14.64 -10.58 -18.38
N ASP A 259 14.56 -10.96 -17.10
CA ASP A 259 14.61 -12.36 -16.65
C ASP A 259 13.24 -12.81 -16.11
N LYS A 260 12.62 -13.78 -16.80
CA LYS A 260 11.34 -14.37 -16.39
C LYS A 260 11.43 -15.13 -15.06
N SER A 261 12.60 -15.52 -14.60
CA SER A 261 12.81 -16.19 -13.32
C SER A 261 12.86 -15.22 -12.14
N ALA A 262 13.23 -13.97 -12.36
CA ALA A 262 13.26 -12.94 -11.33
C ALA A 262 11.84 -12.51 -10.90
N PRO A 263 11.61 -12.30 -9.61
CA PRO A 263 10.29 -11.83 -9.14
C PRO A 263 10.04 -10.39 -9.57
N MET A 264 8.83 -10.10 -10.05
CA MET A 264 8.41 -8.71 -10.30
C MET A 264 8.45 -7.89 -9.01
N MET A 265 8.72 -6.61 -9.12
CA MET A 265 8.58 -5.68 -7.99
C MET A 265 7.14 -5.23 -7.85
N MET A 266 6.60 -5.36 -6.63
CA MET A 266 5.31 -4.77 -6.26
C MET A 266 5.54 -3.39 -5.67
N LEU A 267 4.95 -2.38 -6.28
CA LEU A 267 5.11 -1.00 -5.88
C LEU A 267 3.74 -0.35 -5.65
N PHE A 268 3.58 0.20 -4.46
CA PHE A 268 2.51 1.14 -4.15
C PHE A 268 3.12 2.54 -4.30
N PRO A 269 2.95 3.21 -5.44
CA PRO A 269 3.68 4.43 -5.75
C PRO A 269 3.07 5.66 -5.05
N VAL A 270 2.64 5.50 -3.81
CA VAL A 270 2.06 6.55 -2.98
C VAL A 270 3.09 7.09 -1.97
N PRO A 271 2.95 8.35 -1.51
CA PRO A 271 3.83 8.90 -0.48
C PRO A 271 3.70 8.11 0.82
N GLY A 272 4.72 7.33 1.16
CA GLY A 272 4.76 6.51 2.38
C GLY A 272 5.27 5.09 2.08
N LEU A 273 6.03 4.54 3.00
CA LEU A 273 6.57 3.20 2.87
C LEU A 273 5.59 2.21 3.52
N VAL A 274 4.99 1.35 2.70
CA VAL A 274 4.19 0.22 3.15
C VAL A 274 5.10 -0.87 3.67
N THR A 275 4.72 -1.49 4.76
CA THR A 275 5.51 -2.58 5.33
C THR A 275 4.67 -3.81 5.58
N ILE A 276 5.24 -4.98 5.25
CA ILE A 276 4.77 -6.29 5.72
C ILE A 276 4.65 -6.29 7.26
N ALA A 277 5.41 -5.43 7.96
CA ALA A 277 5.28 -5.23 9.40
C ALA A 277 3.90 -4.73 9.81
N ASP A 278 3.21 -4.00 8.95
CA ASP A 278 1.88 -3.50 9.26
C ASP A 278 0.86 -4.66 9.42
N PHE A 279 1.13 -5.80 8.79
CA PHE A 279 0.35 -7.02 8.97
C PHE A 279 0.65 -7.74 10.30
N MET A 280 1.92 -7.72 10.77
CA MET A 280 2.35 -8.44 11.97
C MET A 280 2.26 -7.63 13.25
N PHE A 281 2.17 -6.30 13.19
CA PHE A 281 1.98 -5.43 14.35
C PHE A 281 0.52 -5.41 14.86
N ILE A 282 -0.19 -6.53 14.74
CA ILE A 282 -1.47 -6.77 15.43
C ILE A 282 -1.35 -6.48 16.95
N PHE A 283 -0.15 -6.54 17.51
CA PHE A 283 0.11 -6.38 18.94
C PHE A 283 0.93 -5.16 19.35
N ASN A 284 1.51 -4.38 18.42
CA ASN A 284 2.29 -3.18 18.79
C ASN A 284 2.18 -2.07 17.75
N PHE A 285 1.39 -1.09 18.10
CA PHE A 285 1.43 0.34 17.74
C PHE A 285 2.11 0.80 16.42
N ILE A 286 1.27 1.32 15.50
CA ILE A 286 1.50 2.48 14.63
C ILE A 286 2.64 2.32 13.63
N ALA A 287 2.37 1.65 12.52
CA ALA A 287 3.05 1.96 11.29
C ALA A 287 2.03 2.60 10.33
N GLU A 288 2.05 3.92 10.22
CA GLU A 288 1.18 4.68 9.34
C GLU A 288 1.62 4.48 7.89
N GLY A 289 0.98 3.55 7.19
CA GLY A 289 1.03 3.47 5.74
C GLY A 289 0.16 4.55 5.10
N THR A 290 0.41 4.87 3.81
CA THR A 290 -0.42 5.83 3.07
C THR A 290 -1.60 5.12 2.38
N THR A 291 -2.32 4.32 3.12
CA THR A 291 -3.56 3.69 2.67
C THR A 291 -4.70 4.69 2.64
N THR A 292 -5.62 4.52 1.69
CA THR A 292 -6.84 5.33 1.57
C THR A 292 -8.08 4.52 1.93
N ASN A 293 -9.25 5.16 1.87
CA ASN A 293 -10.54 4.46 2.02
C ASN A 293 -10.96 3.64 0.78
N GLY A 294 -10.17 3.69 -0.31
CA GLY A 294 -10.40 2.90 -1.52
C GLY A 294 -11.13 3.64 -2.64
N ASP A 295 -11.68 4.81 -2.39
CA ASP A 295 -12.38 5.62 -3.40
C ASP A 295 -11.42 6.61 -4.09
N TYR A 296 -10.26 6.86 -3.49
CA TYR A 296 -9.29 7.86 -3.94
C TYR A 296 -7.97 7.25 -4.36
N LEU A 297 -7.35 7.88 -5.35
CA LEU A 297 -6.01 7.54 -5.82
C LEU A 297 -5.05 8.72 -5.57
N LEU A 298 -4.07 8.49 -4.69
CA LEU A 298 -3.09 9.49 -4.30
C LEU A 298 -2.06 9.76 -5.42
N PRO A 299 -1.29 10.87 -5.37
CA PRO A 299 -0.23 11.15 -6.32
C PRO A 299 0.82 10.04 -6.33
N PHE A 300 1.23 9.63 -7.54
CA PHE A 300 2.26 8.61 -7.68
C PHE A 300 3.66 9.21 -7.58
N LYS A 301 4.54 8.56 -6.82
CA LYS A 301 5.96 8.89 -6.79
C LYS A 301 6.70 8.28 -7.97
N THR A 302 7.63 9.03 -8.52
CA THR A 302 8.40 8.69 -9.73
C THR A 302 9.34 7.49 -9.55
N GLY A 303 9.73 7.14 -8.31
CA GLY A 303 10.69 6.05 -8.03
C GLY A 303 10.32 4.71 -8.65
N ALA A 304 9.02 4.41 -8.78
CA ALA A 304 8.53 3.21 -9.44
C ALA A 304 8.74 3.19 -10.97
N PHE A 305 8.90 4.37 -11.59
CA PHE A 305 8.91 4.58 -13.03
C PHE A 305 10.31 4.89 -13.59
N LEU A 306 11.30 5.06 -12.72
CA LEU A 306 12.70 5.33 -13.09
C LEU A 306 13.34 4.21 -13.90
N ALA A 307 12.85 2.99 -13.79
CA ALA A 307 13.34 1.85 -14.56
C ALA A 307 13.03 1.96 -16.06
N ARG A 308 12.04 2.78 -16.45
CA ARG A 308 11.57 2.96 -17.83
C ARG A 308 11.01 1.66 -18.45
N ALA A 309 10.78 0.64 -17.64
CA ALA A 309 10.26 -0.66 -18.03
C ALA A 309 8.72 -0.64 -18.06
N PRO A 310 8.08 -1.51 -18.86
CA PRO A 310 6.64 -1.70 -18.80
C PRO A 310 6.15 -2.10 -17.41
N VAL A 311 4.95 -1.66 -17.06
CA VAL A 311 4.33 -1.95 -15.76
C VAL A 311 2.96 -2.61 -15.92
N LEU A 312 2.57 -3.40 -14.91
CA LEU A 312 1.24 -4.00 -14.82
C LEU A 312 0.40 -3.21 -13.79
N PRO A 313 -0.55 -2.38 -14.22
CA PRO A 313 -1.44 -1.69 -13.30
C PRO A 313 -2.50 -2.66 -12.75
N VAL A 314 -2.69 -2.66 -11.44
CA VAL A 314 -3.68 -3.49 -10.74
C VAL A 314 -4.44 -2.63 -9.74
N ILE A 315 -5.76 -2.72 -9.74
CA ILE A 315 -6.64 -1.94 -8.88
C ILE A 315 -7.36 -2.89 -7.93
N LEU A 316 -7.22 -2.64 -6.63
CA LEU A 316 -7.92 -3.36 -5.57
C LEU A 316 -9.06 -2.51 -5.02
N ARG A 317 -10.20 -3.14 -4.79
CA ARG A 317 -11.34 -2.59 -4.08
C ARG A 317 -11.84 -3.58 -3.04
N TYR A 318 -12.36 -3.06 -1.94
CA TYR A 318 -12.94 -3.86 -0.87
C TYR A 318 -14.42 -3.45 -0.71
N PRO A 319 -15.34 -4.04 -1.50
CA PRO A 319 -16.76 -3.82 -1.29
C PRO A 319 -17.16 -4.26 0.13
N TYR A 320 -17.94 -3.45 0.79
CA TYR A 320 -18.38 -3.75 2.15
C TYR A 320 -19.87 -3.40 2.35
N GLN A 321 -20.51 -4.12 3.24
CA GLN A 321 -21.88 -3.84 3.68
C GLN A 321 -21.91 -3.24 5.08
N ARG A 322 -20.98 -3.63 5.93
CA ARG A 322 -20.91 -3.26 7.34
C ARG A 322 -19.58 -2.64 7.70
N PHE A 323 -18.51 -3.41 7.72
CA PHE A 323 -17.15 -2.98 8.04
C PHE A 323 -16.31 -2.92 6.77
N SER A 324 -15.69 -1.78 6.53
CA SER A 324 -14.75 -1.61 5.42
C SER A 324 -13.38 -2.21 5.75
N PRO A 325 -12.87 -3.16 4.94
CA PRO A 325 -11.50 -3.66 5.07
C PRO A 325 -10.41 -2.64 4.73
N ALA A 326 -10.78 -1.44 4.26
CA ALA A 326 -9.84 -0.35 4.05
C ALA A 326 -9.22 0.12 5.37
N TRP A 327 -7.92 0.38 5.35
CA TRP A 327 -7.20 0.91 6.51
C TRP A 327 -6.99 2.41 6.36
N ASP A 328 -8.04 3.16 6.62
CA ASP A 328 -8.16 4.60 6.50
C ASP A 328 -7.67 5.35 7.75
N SER A 329 -8.60 5.87 8.57
CA SER A 329 -8.34 6.56 9.84
C SER A 329 -8.37 5.66 11.07
N ILE A 330 -8.83 4.43 10.94
CA ILE A 330 -8.98 3.49 12.07
C ILE A 330 -7.63 3.00 12.59
N SER A 331 -7.48 2.87 13.91
CA SER A 331 -6.26 2.29 14.48
C SER A 331 -6.07 0.82 14.10
N GLY A 332 -4.82 0.38 13.92
CA GLY A 332 -4.51 -0.98 13.46
C GLY A 332 -5.14 -2.06 14.33
N ALA A 333 -5.07 -1.94 15.66
CA ALA A 333 -5.66 -2.92 16.58
C ALA A 333 -7.17 -3.05 16.43
N ARG A 334 -7.89 -1.91 16.30
CA ARG A 334 -9.34 -1.93 16.07
C ARG A 334 -9.70 -2.48 14.70
N HIS A 335 -8.93 -2.11 13.69
CA HIS A 335 -9.14 -2.59 12.33
C HIS A 335 -9.05 -4.12 12.28
N VAL A 336 -7.98 -4.69 12.81
CA VAL A 336 -7.79 -6.15 12.87
C VAL A 336 -8.88 -6.83 13.69
N PHE A 337 -9.23 -6.28 14.85
CA PHE A 337 -10.31 -6.81 15.68
C PHE A 337 -11.63 -6.87 14.91
N PHE A 338 -12.06 -5.76 14.31
CA PHE A 338 -13.31 -5.73 13.56
C PHE A 338 -13.25 -6.59 12.29
N LEU A 339 -12.13 -6.60 11.59
CA LEU A 339 -11.93 -7.47 10.42
C LEU A 339 -12.10 -8.96 10.79
N LEU A 340 -11.50 -9.40 11.89
CA LEU A 340 -11.61 -10.78 12.37
C LEU A 340 -13.02 -11.13 12.85
N CYS A 341 -13.80 -10.14 13.27
CA CYS A 341 -15.20 -10.31 13.66
C CYS A 341 -16.19 -10.29 12.48
N GLN A 342 -15.78 -9.92 11.26
CA GLN A 342 -16.67 -9.98 10.10
C GLN A 342 -16.79 -11.41 9.56
N PHE A 343 -18.03 -11.90 9.35
CA PHE A 343 -18.24 -13.23 8.80
C PHE A 343 -17.75 -13.37 7.37
N VAL A 344 -17.97 -12.35 6.55
CA VAL A 344 -17.58 -12.30 5.14
C VAL A 344 -16.94 -10.96 4.83
N ASN A 345 -15.82 -11.01 4.12
CA ASN A 345 -15.17 -9.86 3.52
C ASN A 345 -15.06 -10.06 2.01
N HIS A 346 -15.10 -8.98 1.26
CA HIS A 346 -15.05 -9.00 -0.20
C HIS A 346 -13.82 -8.28 -0.71
N ILE A 347 -13.27 -8.78 -1.81
CA ILE A 347 -12.20 -8.14 -2.56
C ILE A 347 -12.48 -8.27 -4.05
N GLU A 348 -12.38 -7.16 -4.75
CA GLU A 348 -12.41 -7.08 -6.21
C GLU A 348 -11.06 -6.61 -6.71
N VAL A 349 -10.58 -7.25 -7.74
CA VAL A 349 -9.30 -6.93 -8.37
C VAL A 349 -9.52 -6.70 -9.85
N THR A 350 -9.00 -5.61 -10.36
CA THR A 350 -9.00 -5.31 -11.78
C THR A 350 -7.56 -5.20 -12.25
N SER A 351 -7.14 -6.13 -13.09
CA SER A 351 -5.86 -6.10 -13.78
C SER A 351 -6.04 -5.43 -15.13
N LEU A 352 -5.26 -4.39 -15.39
CA LEU A 352 -5.23 -3.70 -16.68
C LEU A 352 -4.19 -4.37 -17.59
N PRO A 353 -4.22 -4.13 -18.89
CA PRO A 353 -3.15 -4.53 -19.80
C PRO A 353 -1.81 -3.96 -19.36
N VAL A 354 -0.73 -4.63 -19.74
CA VAL A 354 0.62 -4.12 -19.51
C VAL A 354 0.75 -2.76 -20.18
N TYR A 355 1.13 -1.76 -19.37
CA TYR A 355 1.34 -0.40 -19.86
C TYR A 355 2.77 -0.24 -20.35
N HIS A 356 2.92 0.00 -21.63
CA HIS A 356 4.21 0.25 -22.29
C HIS A 356 4.46 1.75 -22.36
N PRO A 357 5.52 2.27 -21.73
CA PRO A 357 5.81 3.71 -21.78
C PRO A 357 6.25 4.16 -23.17
N SER A 358 5.69 5.27 -23.64
CA SER A 358 6.15 5.98 -24.82
C SER A 358 7.56 6.55 -24.63
N GLN A 359 8.22 7.00 -25.69
CA GLN A 359 9.55 7.61 -25.59
C GLN A 359 9.55 8.84 -24.68
N GLN A 360 8.50 9.68 -24.76
CA GLN A 360 8.35 10.85 -23.90
C GLN A 360 8.24 10.48 -22.41
N GLU A 361 7.52 9.40 -22.09
CA GLU A 361 7.39 8.89 -20.72
C GLU A 361 8.67 8.23 -20.22
N LYS A 362 9.45 7.61 -21.10
CA LYS A 362 10.79 7.10 -20.75
C LYS A 362 11.74 8.24 -20.37
N ASP A 363 11.60 9.40 -20.99
CA ASP A 363 12.42 10.57 -20.73
C ASP A 363 11.91 11.38 -19.53
N ASP A 364 10.59 11.36 -19.27
CA ASP A 364 9.96 12.00 -18.10
C ASP A 364 9.19 10.98 -17.22
N PRO A 365 9.82 10.46 -16.16
CA PRO A 365 9.17 9.56 -15.22
C PRO A 365 7.97 10.16 -14.45
N LYS A 366 7.84 11.50 -14.39
CA LYS A 366 6.67 12.16 -13.80
C LYS A 366 5.47 12.03 -14.72
N LEU A 367 5.68 12.26 -16.01
CA LEU A 367 4.65 12.06 -17.02
C LEU A 367 4.19 10.61 -17.04
N TYR A 368 5.14 9.66 -17.02
CA TYR A 368 4.83 8.23 -16.95
C TYR A 368 3.95 7.89 -15.73
N ALA A 369 4.36 8.33 -14.55
CA ALA A 369 3.62 8.12 -13.31
C ALA A 369 2.18 8.68 -13.37
N GLU A 370 2.03 9.90 -13.89
CA GLU A 370 0.73 10.57 -13.98
C GLU A 370 -0.20 9.91 -15.00
N ASN A 371 0.33 9.45 -16.14
CA ASN A 371 -0.47 8.77 -17.17
C ASN A 371 -0.98 7.41 -16.65
N VAL A 372 -0.13 6.62 -15.99
CA VAL A 372 -0.56 5.36 -15.36
C VAL A 372 -1.59 5.63 -14.26
N ARG A 373 -1.40 6.67 -13.45
CA ARG A 373 -2.34 7.08 -12.40
C ARG A 373 -3.71 7.44 -12.98
N ARG A 374 -3.74 8.23 -14.04
CA ARG A 374 -4.99 8.63 -14.72
C ARG A 374 -5.69 7.44 -15.35
N LEU A 375 -4.95 6.54 -16.00
CA LEU A 375 -5.50 5.30 -16.54
C LEU A 375 -6.18 4.47 -15.46
N MET A 376 -5.51 4.25 -14.33
CA MET A 376 -6.09 3.50 -13.22
C MET A 376 -7.32 4.19 -12.64
N ALA A 377 -7.32 5.51 -12.54
CA ALA A 377 -8.45 6.27 -12.03
C ALA A 377 -9.67 6.18 -12.95
N SER A 378 -9.48 6.34 -14.27
CA SER A 378 -10.57 6.26 -15.25
C SER A 378 -11.22 4.89 -15.31
N GLU A 379 -10.41 3.81 -15.22
CA GLU A 379 -10.91 2.44 -15.34
C GLU A 379 -11.84 1.99 -14.21
N ARG A 380 -11.70 2.56 -13.03
CA ARG A 380 -12.52 2.19 -11.86
C ARG A 380 -13.18 3.39 -11.20
N ASN A 381 -13.27 4.53 -11.90
CA ASN A 381 -13.88 5.77 -11.41
C ASN A 381 -13.33 6.19 -10.04
N LEU A 382 -12.00 6.11 -9.86
CA LEU A 382 -11.34 6.56 -8.65
C LEU A 382 -11.15 8.08 -8.70
N ILE A 383 -11.33 8.73 -7.57
CA ILE A 383 -11.16 10.19 -7.45
C ILE A 383 -9.67 10.48 -7.28
N LEU A 384 -9.10 11.31 -8.16
CA LEU A 384 -7.73 11.78 -8.02
C LEU A 384 -7.62 12.77 -6.86
N SER A 385 -6.65 12.56 -5.98
CA SER A 385 -6.40 13.43 -4.83
C SER A 385 -4.96 13.89 -4.81
N ASP A 386 -4.73 15.15 -4.44
CA ASP A 386 -3.37 15.74 -4.39
C ASP A 386 -2.78 15.74 -2.97
N ILE A 387 -3.48 15.18 -1.98
CA ILE A 387 -2.99 15.06 -0.61
C ILE A 387 -2.20 13.77 -0.40
N GLY A 388 -1.32 13.76 0.60
CA GLY A 388 -0.38 12.66 0.85
C GLY A 388 -0.28 12.26 2.33
N LEU A 389 0.85 11.66 2.69
CA LEU A 389 1.09 11.13 4.04
C LEU A 389 1.15 12.22 5.12
N ALA A 390 1.66 13.41 4.78
CA ALA A 390 1.73 14.51 5.73
C ALA A 390 0.32 14.92 6.19
N GLU A 391 -0.59 15.03 5.24
CA GLU A 391 -1.99 15.35 5.47
C GLU A 391 -2.71 14.26 6.26
N LYS A 392 -2.43 12.97 5.98
CA LYS A 392 -2.95 11.85 6.79
C LYS A 392 -2.54 11.96 8.25
N ARG A 393 -1.28 12.31 8.52
CA ARG A 393 -0.78 12.49 9.89
C ARG A 393 -1.45 13.65 10.61
N ILE A 394 -1.67 14.78 9.91
CA ILE A 394 -2.40 15.93 10.45
C ILE A 394 -3.83 15.51 10.81
N TYR A 395 -4.51 14.80 9.91
CA TYR A 395 -5.86 14.32 10.14
C TYR A 395 -5.92 13.37 11.36
N HIS A 396 -5.00 12.41 11.46
CA HIS A 396 -4.92 11.51 12.62
C HIS A 396 -4.61 12.26 13.93
N ALA A 397 -3.72 13.25 13.89
CA ALA A 397 -3.43 14.07 15.06
C ALA A 397 -4.66 14.85 15.54
N ALA A 398 -5.38 15.46 14.61
CA ALA A 398 -6.63 16.16 14.88
C ALA A 398 -7.69 15.26 15.51
N LEU A 399 -7.88 14.04 14.95
CA LEU A 399 -8.85 13.06 15.45
C LEU A 399 -8.49 12.52 16.84
N ASN A 400 -7.22 12.51 17.20
CA ASN A 400 -6.75 12.07 18.52
C ASN A 400 -6.67 13.20 19.54
N GLY A 401 -7.08 14.42 19.20
CA GLY A 401 -7.00 15.57 20.07
C GLY A 401 -5.56 16.06 20.34
N ASN A 402 -4.60 15.63 19.52
CA ASN A 402 -3.20 15.97 19.69
C ASN A 402 -2.88 17.22 18.88
N ASN A 403 -2.78 18.38 19.57
CA ASN A 403 -2.60 19.70 18.97
C ASN A 403 -1.13 20.00 18.61
N SER A 404 -0.18 19.14 18.97
CA SER A 404 1.19 19.29 18.55
C SER A 404 1.34 18.85 17.11
N LEU A 405 1.44 19.81 16.18
CA LEU A 405 1.89 19.56 14.82
C LEU A 405 3.25 18.85 14.88
N PRO A 406 3.45 17.73 14.19
CA PRO A 406 4.77 17.12 14.11
C PRO A 406 5.73 18.15 13.53
N SER A 407 6.87 18.33 14.20
CA SER A 407 7.95 19.24 13.79
C SER A 407 8.59 18.94 12.41
N VAL A 408 8.03 17.99 11.69
CA VAL A 408 8.48 17.51 10.36
C VAL A 408 7.86 18.29 9.19
N LEU A 409 6.98 19.25 9.43
CA LEU A 409 6.39 20.08 8.36
C LEU A 409 7.35 21.10 7.72
N HIS A 410 8.62 21.15 8.14
CA HIS A 410 9.62 22.08 7.59
C HIS A 410 10.63 21.46 6.64
N GLN A 411 10.49 20.22 6.24
CA GLN A 411 11.32 19.66 5.18
C GLN A 411 10.63 19.88 3.83
N LYS A 412 11.03 21.00 3.18
CA LYS A 412 10.74 21.25 1.76
C LYS A 412 11.20 20.04 0.96
N ASP A 413 10.28 19.44 0.24
CA ASP A 413 10.57 18.57 -0.90
C ASP A 413 10.96 19.50 -2.07
N ASP A 414 12.26 19.81 -2.21
CA ASP A 414 12.87 20.30 -3.45
C ASP A 414 13.27 19.13 -4.32
#